data_619b643ab84869fb04b129e82c1a6574
#
_entry.id   619b643ab84869fb04b129e82c1a6574
#
_cell.length_a   1.000
_cell.length_b   1.000
_cell.length_c   1.000
_cell.angle_alpha   90.00
_cell.angle_beta   90.00
_cell.angle_gamma   90.00
#
_symmetry.space_group_name_H-M   'P 1'
#
loop_
_entity.id
_entity.type
_entity.pdbx_description
1 polymer ?
#
loop_
_entity_poly.entity_id
_entity_poly.type
_entity_poly.pdbx_seq_one_letter_code
_entity_poly.pdbx_strand_id
1 'polypeptide(L)'
;MSKRKRPEELRSHRWLGVSDLRAFGHRARLRQGGFDDADFSGKPVIAIINTWSDINFCHTHLRDRAEDVKRGVMQAGGFPVELPAMSLAEPFVKPSTMLYRNLLAMETEELLRSHPIDGAVLMGGCDKTTPALVMGAISMGLPAIYVPAGPQLRGNWRGQQLGSGSDAWKYWDEKRAGRISDAEWAELEGGIARSFGTCMVMGTAATMMAITEALGMALPGASSIPAADAAHPRMCAAAGRRIVDMVWDDLVPQKLLTPAAFDNVIRVHMAMGGSTNAIIHVVAMARRAGIKLDMNRFDEISQEIPVLANVRPSGQFLMEDFFYAGGSRALMAELSSALNLSCLTVTGKSIGENIAGAEVYKPEVIHPLSDPVSREGATAVLTGNLAPRGCVMKPSAADKRFLRHRGKVIAFDDYNHMAREVERDDLDVTPDHILVLKNGGPKGGPGMPEWGMLPIPKKLLKQGVCDTLRISDARMSGTSYGACILHVAPESFVGGPLAFVRTGDEIELDVPARRIHLHVAEEEIARRRAAWKQPAPRYPRGYGALYLQHIGQADEGCDFDFLAAPGTISEPEIH
;
A
#
# COMPACT_ATOMS: atom_id res chain seq x y z
N MET A 1 -6.59 11.83 -32.27
CA MET A 1 -5.49 10.84 -32.09
C MET A 1 -4.19 11.62 -32.06
N SER A 2 -3.38 11.52 -31.00
CA SER A 2 -2.02 12.07 -31.01
C SER A 2 -1.22 11.37 -32.12
N LYS A 3 -0.29 12.08 -32.75
CA LYS A 3 0.59 11.50 -33.76
C LYS A 3 1.50 10.47 -33.06
N ARG A 4 1.51 9.21 -33.50
CA ARG A 4 2.43 8.18 -33.00
C ARG A 4 3.88 8.63 -33.17
N LYS A 5 4.73 8.32 -32.18
CA LYS A 5 6.18 8.57 -32.27
C LYS A 5 6.78 7.78 -33.44
N ARG A 6 7.88 8.31 -33.98
CA ARG A 6 8.73 7.60 -34.94
C ARG A 6 9.93 7.00 -34.19
N PRO A 7 10.65 6.03 -34.76
CA PRO A 7 11.83 5.42 -34.13
C PRO A 7 12.89 6.45 -33.67
N GLU A 8 13.07 7.54 -34.41
CA GLU A 8 14.03 8.59 -34.06
C GLU A 8 13.58 9.44 -32.84
N GLU A 9 12.30 9.37 -32.48
CA GLU A 9 11.71 10.06 -31.34
C GLU A 9 11.71 9.21 -30.05
N LEU A 10 12.18 7.95 -30.13
CA LEU A 10 12.39 7.09 -28.98
C LEU A 10 13.55 7.63 -28.12
N ARG A 11 13.40 7.57 -26.80
CA ARG A 11 14.45 7.99 -25.88
C ARG A 11 15.71 7.12 -26.04
N SER A 12 15.54 5.82 -26.26
CA SER A 12 16.60 4.84 -26.52
C SER A 12 17.40 5.16 -27.80
N HIS A 13 16.84 5.93 -28.75
CA HIS A 13 17.54 6.34 -29.98
C HIS A 13 18.85 7.07 -29.70
N ARG A 14 18.94 7.82 -28.60
CA ARG A 14 20.17 8.53 -28.18
C ARG A 14 21.33 7.57 -27.89
N TRP A 15 21.04 6.33 -27.48
CA TRP A 15 22.04 5.27 -27.21
C TRP A 15 22.25 4.34 -28.40
N LEU A 16 21.19 4.02 -29.14
CA LEU A 16 21.21 2.90 -30.08
C LEU A 16 21.06 3.32 -31.55
N GLY A 17 20.37 4.45 -31.81
CA GLY A 17 19.98 4.82 -33.16
C GLY A 17 20.96 5.74 -33.89
N VAL A 18 21.85 6.45 -33.17
CA VAL A 18 22.80 7.39 -33.75
C VAL A 18 24.02 6.67 -34.33
N SER A 19 24.73 7.36 -35.28
CA SER A 19 25.93 6.80 -35.94
C SER A 19 27.20 7.48 -35.38
N ASP A 20 27.56 7.08 -34.15
CA ASP A 20 28.79 7.55 -33.51
C ASP A 20 29.48 6.38 -32.74
N LEU A 21 30.65 6.69 -32.16
CA LEU A 21 31.45 5.71 -31.40
C LEU A 21 30.69 5.17 -30.17
N ARG A 22 29.89 6.00 -29.52
CA ARG A 22 29.15 5.63 -28.31
C ARG A 22 28.06 4.62 -28.64
N ALA A 23 27.22 4.93 -29.63
CA ALA A 23 26.20 4.01 -30.09
C ALA A 23 26.79 2.71 -30.67
N PHE A 24 27.94 2.76 -31.34
CA PHE A 24 28.70 1.58 -31.73
C PHE A 24 28.99 0.71 -30.48
N GLY A 25 29.55 1.31 -29.42
CA GLY A 25 29.83 0.62 -28.16
C GLY A 25 28.60 -0.03 -27.55
N HIS A 26 27.47 0.69 -27.47
CA HIS A 26 26.21 0.18 -26.93
C HIS A 26 25.67 -1.00 -27.76
N ARG A 27 25.60 -0.87 -29.09
CA ARG A 27 25.14 -1.98 -29.96
C ARG A 27 26.07 -3.18 -29.90
N ALA A 28 27.41 -2.96 -29.83
CA ALA A 28 28.37 -4.05 -29.66
C ALA A 28 28.12 -4.86 -28.36
N ARG A 29 27.72 -4.19 -27.27
CA ARG A 29 27.36 -4.86 -26.02
C ARG A 29 26.05 -5.63 -26.10
N LEU A 30 25.04 -5.11 -26.81
CA LEU A 30 23.82 -5.89 -27.07
C LEU A 30 24.14 -7.17 -27.87
N ARG A 31 24.99 -7.08 -28.90
CA ARG A 31 25.45 -8.25 -29.67
C ARG A 31 26.26 -9.24 -28.80
N GLN A 32 27.06 -8.75 -27.87
CA GLN A 32 27.73 -9.60 -26.85
C GLN A 32 26.72 -10.35 -26.00
N GLY A 33 25.55 -9.77 -25.73
CA GLY A 33 24.41 -10.39 -25.06
C GLY A 33 23.62 -11.37 -25.93
N GLY A 34 23.99 -11.56 -27.21
CA GLY A 34 23.32 -12.48 -28.12
C GLY A 34 22.18 -11.86 -28.93
N PHE A 35 22.04 -10.51 -28.95
CA PHE A 35 20.99 -9.83 -29.72
C PHE A 35 21.51 -9.32 -31.06
N ASP A 36 20.69 -9.45 -32.10
CA ASP A 36 20.95 -8.89 -33.42
C ASP A 36 20.25 -7.54 -33.62
N ASP A 37 20.63 -6.81 -34.68
CA ASP A 37 19.98 -5.53 -35.02
C ASP A 37 18.46 -5.67 -35.17
N ALA A 38 18.00 -6.81 -35.68
CA ALA A 38 16.58 -7.10 -35.82
C ALA A 38 15.82 -7.16 -34.46
N ASP A 39 16.53 -7.37 -33.36
CA ASP A 39 15.90 -7.45 -32.03
C ASP A 39 15.61 -6.06 -31.45
N PHE A 40 16.50 -5.05 -31.66
CA PHE A 40 16.41 -3.76 -30.96
C PHE A 40 16.33 -2.53 -31.89
N SER A 41 16.79 -2.59 -33.16
CA SER A 41 16.85 -1.40 -34.01
C SER A 41 15.48 -0.81 -34.31
N GLY A 42 15.30 0.46 -33.92
CA GLY A 42 14.05 1.20 -34.15
C GLY A 42 12.86 0.69 -33.32
N LYS A 43 13.09 -0.16 -32.34
CA LYS A 43 12.05 -0.70 -31.44
C LYS A 43 12.08 -0.02 -30.08
N PRO A 44 10.92 0.17 -29.42
CA PRO A 44 10.88 0.62 -28.03
C PRO A 44 11.61 -0.35 -27.12
N VAL A 45 12.51 0.16 -26.30
CA VAL A 45 13.17 -0.60 -25.23
C VAL A 45 12.31 -0.56 -23.97
N ILE A 46 11.83 -1.70 -23.56
CA ILE A 46 10.89 -1.84 -22.43
C ILE A 46 11.61 -2.44 -21.23
N ALA A 47 11.75 -1.65 -20.16
CA ALA A 47 12.22 -2.18 -18.88
C ALA A 47 11.14 -3.03 -18.22
N ILE A 48 11.54 -4.19 -17.71
CA ILE A 48 10.74 -5.00 -16.79
C ILE A 48 11.37 -4.84 -15.42
N ILE A 49 10.83 -3.92 -14.62
CA ILE A 49 11.28 -3.71 -13.23
C ILE A 49 10.69 -4.82 -12.38
N ASN A 50 11.53 -5.79 -12.04
CA ASN A 50 11.09 -7.03 -11.39
C ASN A 50 11.59 -7.10 -9.94
N THR A 51 10.65 -7.21 -9.00
CA THR A 51 10.91 -7.29 -7.56
C THR A 51 10.82 -8.73 -7.01
N TRP A 52 11.05 -9.75 -7.84
CA TRP A 52 11.11 -11.13 -7.37
C TRP A 52 12.28 -11.38 -6.41
N SER A 53 12.11 -12.35 -5.53
CA SER A 53 13.19 -12.85 -4.66
C SER A 53 12.80 -14.19 -4.07
N ASP A 54 13.78 -15.05 -3.81
CA ASP A 54 13.57 -16.34 -3.13
C ASP A 54 13.03 -16.21 -1.71
N ILE A 55 13.26 -15.06 -1.06
CA ILE A 55 12.77 -14.78 0.30
C ILE A 55 11.48 -13.95 0.33
N ASN A 56 10.96 -13.56 -0.82
CA ASN A 56 9.68 -12.85 -0.91
C ASN A 56 8.61 -13.73 -1.55
N PHE A 57 7.94 -14.55 -0.77
CA PHE A 57 6.93 -15.50 -1.26
C PHE A 57 5.71 -14.83 -1.90
N CYS A 58 5.50 -13.53 -1.66
CA CYS A 58 4.53 -12.75 -2.43
C CYS A 58 4.95 -12.59 -3.91
N HIS A 59 6.25 -12.69 -4.23
CA HIS A 59 6.84 -12.33 -5.52
C HIS A 59 7.63 -13.45 -6.20
N THR A 60 7.79 -14.64 -5.60
CA THR A 60 8.61 -15.72 -6.18
C THR A 60 8.22 -16.07 -7.62
N HIS A 61 6.92 -16.07 -7.93
CA HIS A 61 6.40 -16.34 -9.27
C HIS A 61 6.67 -15.21 -10.28
N LEU A 62 7.04 -14.01 -9.85
CA LEU A 62 7.31 -12.90 -10.77
C LEU A 62 8.53 -13.18 -11.65
N ARG A 63 9.44 -14.09 -11.25
CA ARG A 63 10.51 -14.59 -12.09
C ARG A 63 9.97 -15.19 -13.39
N ASP A 64 9.01 -16.10 -13.29
CA ASP A 64 8.41 -16.75 -14.45
C ASP A 64 7.46 -15.79 -15.20
N ARG A 65 6.77 -14.92 -14.48
CA ARG A 65 5.88 -13.92 -15.06
C ARG A 65 6.60 -12.86 -15.89
N ALA A 66 7.87 -12.59 -15.61
CA ALA A 66 8.69 -11.72 -16.45
C ALA A 66 8.83 -12.28 -17.88
N GLU A 67 8.92 -13.61 -18.03
CA GLU A 67 8.97 -14.24 -19.36
C GLU A 67 7.63 -14.07 -20.11
N ASP A 68 6.50 -14.11 -19.41
CA ASP A 68 5.20 -13.81 -20.01
C ASP A 68 5.11 -12.35 -20.49
N VAL A 69 5.66 -11.40 -19.70
CA VAL A 69 5.74 -9.99 -20.09
C VAL A 69 6.66 -9.81 -21.30
N LYS A 70 7.86 -10.41 -21.29
CA LYS A 70 8.83 -10.38 -22.42
C LYS A 70 8.17 -10.90 -23.70
N ARG A 71 7.46 -12.03 -23.61
CA ARG A 71 6.69 -12.56 -24.74
C ARG A 71 5.70 -11.53 -25.30
N GLY A 72 4.96 -10.84 -24.45
CA GLY A 72 4.02 -9.79 -24.85
C GLY A 72 4.70 -8.62 -25.55
N VAL A 73 5.81 -8.13 -24.98
CA VAL A 73 6.61 -7.03 -25.54
C VAL A 73 7.14 -7.39 -26.92
N MET A 74 7.74 -8.57 -27.08
CA MET A 74 8.26 -9.04 -28.39
C MET A 74 7.15 -9.21 -29.43
N GLN A 75 5.98 -9.75 -29.04
CA GLN A 75 4.82 -9.87 -29.95
C GLN A 75 4.34 -8.51 -30.47
N ALA A 76 4.49 -7.44 -29.69
CA ALA A 76 4.11 -6.09 -30.09
C ALA A 76 5.24 -5.31 -30.79
N GLY A 77 6.40 -5.94 -31.03
CA GLY A 77 7.53 -5.33 -31.72
C GLY A 77 8.41 -4.44 -30.82
N GLY A 78 8.38 -4.65 -29.50
CA GLY A 78 9.30 -4.01 -28.55
C GLY A 78 10.52 -4.88 -28.23
N PHE A 79 11.51 -4.31 -27.59
CA PHE A 79 12.71 -4.98 -27.09
C PHE A 79 12.68 -5.00 -25.54
N PRO A 80 12.40 -6.17 -24.91
CA PRO A 80 12.32 -6.26 -23.45
C PRO A 80 13.68 -6.42 -22.79
N VAL A 81 13.91 -5.68 -21.71
CA VAL A 81 15.07 -5.83 -20.82
C VAL A 81 14.61 -5.93 -19.38
N GLU A 82 15.02 -6.98 -18.67
CA GLU A 82 14.68 -7.15 -17.27
C GLU A 82 15.71 -6.47 -16.39
N LEU A 83 15.23 -5.63 -15.47
CA LEU A 83 16.03 -4.93 -14.47
C LEU A 83 15.55 -5.38 -13.08
N PRO A 84 16.38 -6.11 -12.31
CA PRO A 84 16.03 -6.48 -10.95
C PRO A 84 15.97 -5.24 -10.07
N ALA A 85 14.99 -5.19 -9.20
CA ALA A 85 14.82 -4.14 -8.20
C ALA A 85 14.65 -4.74 -6.80
N MET A 86 14.84 -3.90 -5.78
CA MET A 86 14.74 -4.32 -4.37
C MET A 86 13.41 -5.01 -4.08
N SER A 87 13.48 -6.18 -3.48
CA SER A 87 12.30 -6.98 -3.08
C SER A 87 11.98 -6.76 -1.61
N LEU A 88 10.82 -6.17 -1.32
CA LEU A 88 10.40 -5.80 0.03
C LEU A 88 9.35 -6.78 0.56
N ALA A 89 9.79 -7.83 1.23
CA ALA A 89 8.93 -8.84 1.85
C ALA A 89 8.50 -8.42 3.27
N GLU A 90 7.25 -8.00 3.48
CA GLU A 90 6.76 -7.53 4.79
C GLU A 90 7.04 -8.50 5.95
N PRO A 91 6.91 -9.84 5.80
CA PRO A 91 7.22 -10.77 6.88
C PRO A 91 8.69 -10.78 7.31
N PHE A 92 9.62 -10.51 6.40
CA PHE A 92 11.07 -10.73 6.63
C PHE A 92 11.89 -9.44 6.74
N VAL A 93 11.50 -8.38 6.05
CA VAL A 93 12.25 -7.11 6.08
C VAL A 93 11.95 -6.36 7.38
N LYS A 94 12.99 -6.12 8.18
CA LYS A 94 12.89 -5.45 9.48
C LYS A 94 13.71 -4.15 9.49
N PRO A 95 13.30 -3.16 10.28
CA PRO A 95 12.17 -3.12 11.21
C PRO A 95 10.81 -3.04 10.51
N SER A 96 10.76 -2.61 9.26
CA SER A 96 9.57 -2.45 8.43
C SER A 96 9.95 -2.24 6.96
N THR A 97 9.21 -2.81 6.03
CA THR A 97 9.37 -2.53 4.58
C THR A 97 9.15 -1.05 4.25
N MET A 98 8.37 -0.34 5.07
CA MET A 98 8.13 1.09 4.89
C MET A 98 9.41 1.94 5.03
N LEU A 99 10.39 1.49 5.82
CA LEU A 99 11.70 2.13 5.88
C LEU A 99 12.35 2.22 4.49
N TYR A 100 12.15 1.21 3.65
CA TYR A 100 12.80 1.06 2.34
C TYR A 100 11.89 1.45 1.16
N ARG A 101 10.62 1.85 1.39
CA ARG A 101 9.69 2.22 0.30
C ARG A 101 10.26 3.33 -0.58
N ASN A 102 10.79 4.40 0.03
CA ASN A 102 11.34 5.53 -0.72
C ASN A 102 12.66 5.17 -1.41
N LEU A 103 13.46 4.27 -0.84
CA LEU A 103 14.68 3.76 -1.47
C LEU A 103 14.35 3.00 -2.76
N LEU A 104 13.37 2.08 -2.72
CA LEU A 104 12.92 1.37 -3.92
C LEU A 104 12.30 2.33 -4.95
N ALA A 105 11.59 3.38 -4.51
CA ALA A 105 11.06 4.38 -5.43
C ALA A 105 12.18 5.16 -6.14
N MET A 106 13.23 5.55 -5.44
CA MET A 106 14.42 6.17 -6.00
C MET A 106 15.17 5.19 -6.95
N GLU A 107 15.36 3.95 -6.53
CA GLU A 107 15.97 2.91 -7.36
C GLU A 107 15.21 2.73 -8.67
N THR A 108 13.87 2.65 -8.61
CA THR A 108 13.02 2.53 -9.80
C THR A 108 13.20 3.71 -10.75
N GLU A 109 13.17 4.93 -10.23
CA GLU A 109 13.41 6.15 -11.01
C GLU A 109 14.79 6.13 -11.67
N GLU A 110 15.85 5.80 -10.92
CA GLU A 110 17.21 5.80 -11.41
C GLU A 110 17.50 4.67 -12.41
N LEU A 111 16.93 3.48 -12.21
CA LEU A 111 17.01 2.39 -13.20
C LEU A 111 16.41 2.82 -14.54
N LEU A 112 15.26 3.50 -14.52
CA LEU A 112 14.60 3.98 -15.73
C LEU A 112 15.37 5.14 -16.38
N ARG A 113 15.93 6.04 -15.58
CA ARG A 113 16.64 7.23 -16.05
C ARG A 113 18.02 6.91 -16.63
N SER A 114 18.78 6.04 -15.97
CA SER A 114 20.19 5.75 -16.33
C SER A 114 20.36 4.80 -17.50
N HIS A 115 19.32 4.08 -17.91
CA HIS A 115 19.36 3.10 -19.02
C HIS A 115 18.60 3.61 -20.26
N PRO A 116 18.83 3.00 -21.45
CA PRO A 116 18.17 3.35 -22.71
C PRO A 116 16.70 2.88 -22.76
N ILE A 117 15.88 3.32 -21.82
CA ILE A 117 14.52 2.83 -21.63
C ILE A 117 13.51 3.81 -22.23
N ASP A 118 12.51 3.31 -22.96
CA ASP A 118 11.41 4.07 -23.53
C ASP A 118 10.10 3.92 -22.74
N GLY A 119 9.93 2.80 -22.03
CA GLY A 119 8.78 2.52 -21.20
C GLY A 119 9.03 1.37 -20.22
N ALA A 120 8.16 1.21 -19.23
CA ALA A 120 8.37 0.25 -18.16
C ALA A 120 7.14 -0.59 -17.83
N VAL A 121 7.37 -1.88 -17.54
CA VAL A 121 6.44 -2.76 -16.83
C VAL A 121 6.93 -2.89 -15.39
N LEU A 122 6.09 -2.54 -14.44
CA LEU A 122 6.40 -2.53 -13.02
C LEU A 122 5.79 -3.79 -12.38
N MET A 123 6.60 -4.73 -11.93
CA MET A 123 6.14 -6.00 -11.38
C MET A 123 6.30 -6.05 -9.87
N GLY A 124 5.18 -6.12 -9.13
CA GLY A 124 5.19 -6.17 -7.68
C GLY A 124 3.81 -6.39 -7.09
N GLY A 125 3.69 -6.47 -5.76
CA GLY A 125 2.40 -6.73 -5.12
C GLY A 125 2.40 -6.65 -3.60
N CYS A 126 3.54 -6.80 -2.94
CA CYS A 126 3.60 -6.68 -1.49
C CYS A 126 3.39 -5.22 -1.05
N ASP A 127 2.99 -5.03 0.19
CA ASP A 127 2.45 -3.80 0.78
C ASP A 127 3.12 -2.49 0.35
N LYS A 128 4.46 -2.45 0.32
CA LYS A 128 5.25 -1.24 0.04
C LYS A 128 5.90 -1.27 -1.34
N THR A 129 5.95 -2.43 -1.98
CA THR A 129 6.53 -2.59 -3.32
C THR A 129 5.67 -1.88 -4.36
N THR A 130 4.36 -2.10 -4.34
CA THR A 130 3.42 -1.44 -5.26
C THR A 130 3.55 0.09 -5.24
N PRO A 131 3.38 0.78 -4.08
CA PRO A 131 3.50 2.22 -4.06
C PRO A 131 4.90 2.71 -4.42
N ALA A 132 5.96 1.99 -4.04
CA ALA A 132 7.33 2.38 -4.38
C ALA A 132 7.58 2.40 -5.89
N LEU A 133 7.21 1.32 -6.59
CA LEU A 133 7.34 1.22 -8.04
C LEU A 133 6.54 2.31 -8.77
N VAL A 134 5.30 2.53 -8.34
CA VAL A 134 4.42 3.56 -8.92
C VAL A 134 4.99 4.97 -8.67
N MET A 135 5.47 5.26 -7.45
CA MET A 135 6.12 6.53 -7.12
C MET A 135 7.36 6.78 -7.99
N GLY A 136 8.22 5.78 -8.19
CA GLY A 136 9.40 5.89 -9.06
C GLY A 136 9.03 6.15 -10.53
N ALA A 137 8.01 5.46 -11.04
CA ALA A 137 7.52 5.68 -12.40
C ALA A 137 6.87 7.06 -12.59
N ILE A 138 6.15 7.57 -11.59
CA ILE A 138 5.58 8.94 -11.60
C ILE A 138 6.71 9.97 -11.69
N SER A 139 7.75 9.81 -10.86
CA SER A 139 8.90 10.72 -10.83
C SER A 139 9.66 10.71 -12.17
N MET A 140 9.87 9.53 -12.76
CA MET A 140 10.60 9.43 -14.05
C MET A 140 9.79 9.96 -15.24
N GLY A 141 8.46 9.75 -15.26
CA GLY A 141 7.57 10.27 -16.30
C GLY A 141 7.64 9.55 -17.65
N LEU A 142 8.19 8.34 -17.73
CA LEU A 142 8.10 7.49 -18.92
C LEU A 142 6.77 6.70 -18.93
N PRO A 143 6.28 6.27 -20.12
CA PRO A 143 5.17 5.32 -20.18
C PRO A 143 5.40 4.13 -19.25
N ALA A 144 4.46 3.87 -18.36
CA ALA A 144 4.58 2.81 -17.38
C ALA A 144 3.24 2.09 -17.16
N ILE A 145 3.29 0.76 -17.05
CA ILE A 145 2.15 -0.09 -16.72
C ILE A 145 2.50 -1.00 -15.55
N TYR A 146 1.57 -1.11 -14.61
CA TYR A 146 1.76 -1.94 -13.43
C TYR A 146 1.17 -3.36 -13.63
N VAL A 147 1.95 -4.37 -13.27
CA VAL A 147 1.57 -5.79 -13.24
C VAL A 147 1.53 -6.25 -11.79
N PRO A 148 0.33 -6.44 -11.23
CA PRO A 148 0.15 -6.90 -9.85
C PRO A 148 0.58 -8.35 -9.68
N ALA A 149 1.18 -8.69 -8.53
CA ALA A 149 1.54 -10.07 -8.20
C ALA A 149 0.31 -10.98 -7.97
N GLY A 150 -0.83 -10.39 -7.62
CA GLY A 150 -2.06 -11.12 -7.33
C GLY A 150 -2.10 -11.80 -5.96
N PRO A 151 -3.29 -12.04 -5.39
CA PRO A 151 -3.45 -12.72 -4.11
C PRO A 151 -3.12 -14.21 -4.22
N GLN A 152 -2.65 -14.80 -3.11
CA GLN A 152 -2.49 -16.26 -2.98
C GLN A 152 -3.84 -16.96 -2.86
N LEU A 153 -3.84 -18.28 -3.03
CA LEU A 153 -5.00 -19.13 -2.80
C LEU A 153 -5.41 -19.10 -1.33
N ARG A 154 -6.69 -19.30 -1.05
CA ARG A 154 -7.24 -19.34 0.32
C ARG A 154 -6.56 -20.40 1.16
N GLY A 155 -6.27 -20.09 2.43
CA GLY A 155 -5.79 -21.06 3.40
C GLY A 155 -6.86 -22.06 3.81
N ASN A 156 -6.45 -23.17 4.44
CA ASN A 156 -7.36 -24.17 4.96
C ASN A 156 -6.80 -24.83 6.22
N TRP A 157 -7.63 -24.97 7.23
CA TRP A 157 -7.34 -25.75 8.42
C TRP A 157 -8.56 -26.59 8.79
N ARG A 158 -8.44 -27.91 8.74
CA ARG A 158 -9.51 -28.88 9.07
C ARG A 158 -10.85 -28.54 8.39
N GLY A 159 -10.81 -28.14 7.10
CA GLY A 159 -12.00 -27.74 6.34
C GLY A 159 -12.44 -26.26 6.52
N GLN A 160 -11.87 -25.54 7.48
CA GLN A 160 -12.14 -24.11 7.67
C GLN A 160 -11.24 -23.27 6.76
N GLN A 161 -11.82 -22.26 6.12
CA GLN A 161 -11.07 -21.30 5.31
C GLN A 161 -10.26 -20.35 6.22
N LEU A 162 -8.97 -20.19 5.90
CA LEU A 162 -8.08 -19.25 6.57
C LEU A 162 -7.72 -18.08 5.66
N GLY A 163 -7.69 -16.88 6.24
CA GLY A 163 -7.34 -15.64 5.56
C GLY A 163 -6.16 -14.92 6.21
N SER A 164 -4.93 -15.24 5.80
CA SER A 164 -3.70 -14.49 6.14
C SER A 164 -3.62 -14.00 7.60
N GLY A 165 -3.18 -12.74 7.79
CA GLY A 165 -3.00 -12.13 9.08
C GLY A 165 -4.27 -12.02 9.94
N SER A 166 -5.46 -11.89 9.33
CA SER A 166 -6.71 -11.81 10.10
C SER A 166 -6.94 -13.06 10.96
N ASP A 167 -6.74 -14.25 10.37
CA ASP A 167 -6.87 -15.49 11.14
C ASP A 167 -5.62 -15.79 11.97
N ALA A 168 -4.43 -15.41 11.52
CA ALA A 168 -3.22 -15.55 12.34
C ALA A 168 -3.35 -14.79 13.68
N TRP A 169 -3.86 -13.56 13.69
CA TRP A 169 -4.11 -12.80 14.90
C TRP A 169 -5.17 -13.44 15.77
N LYS A 170 -6.30 -13.87 15.18
CA LYS A 170 -7.37 -14.55 15.88
C LYS A 170 -6.87 -15.80 16.61
N TYR A 171 -6.19 -16.69 15.90
CA TYR A 171 -5.71 -17.94 16.49
C TYR A 171 -4.50 -17.74 17.42
N TRP A 172 -3.72 -16.67 17.24
CA TRP A 172 -2.70 -16.28 18.20
C TRP A 172 -3.32 -15.88 19.55
N ASP A 173 -4.40 -15.11 19.55
CA ASP A 173 -5.12 -14.77 20.78
C ASP A 173 -5.72 -16.01 21.45
N GLU A 174 -6.27 -16.96 20.66
CA GLU A 174 -6.74 -18.25 21.17
C GLU A 174 -5.60 -19.05 21.82
N LYS A 175 -4.42 -19.06 21.22
CA LYS A 175 -3.21 -19.71 21.77
C LYS A 175 -2.76 -19.05 23.06
N ARG A 176 -2.67 -17.71 23.10
CA ARG A 176 -2.32 -16.96 24.34
C ARG A 176 -3.33 -17.17 25.47
N ALA A 177 -4.58 -17.42 25.12
CA ALA A 177 -5.62 -17.77 26.08
C ALA A 177 -5.60 -19.25 26.50
N GLY A 178 -4.71 -20.07 25.92
CA GLY A 178 -4.59 -21.50 26.23
C GLY A 178 -5.68 -22.38 25.61
N ARG A 179 -6.38 -21.90 24.58
CA ARG A 179 -7.47 -22.63 23.90
C ARG A 179 -7.02 -23.43 22.68
N ILE A 180 -5.81 -23.23 22.20
CA ILE A 180 -5.19 -23.94 21.09
C ILE A 180 -3.86 -24.53 21.55
N SER A 181 -3.63 -25.81 21.28
CA SER A 181 -2.39 -26.54 21.56
C SER A 181 -1.26 -26.13 20.59
N ASP A 182 -0.01 -26.48 20.96
CA ASP A 182 1.15 -26.28 20.07
C ASP A 182 1.06 -27.10 18.78
N ALA A 183 0.48 -28.30 18.84
CA ALA A 183 0.26 -29.14 17.67
C ALA A 183 -0.75 -28.52 16.69
N GLU A 184 -1.87 -28.01 17.19
CA GLU A 184 -2.87 -27.30 16.38
C GLU A 184 -2.32 -26.01 15.79
N TRP A 185 -1.48 -25.29 16.54
CA TRP A 185 -0.79 -24.12 16.03
C TRP A 185 0.13 -24.46 14.86
N ALA A 186 0.91 -25.54 14.94
CA ALA A 186 1.76 -26.02 13.86
C ALA A 186 0.96 -26.44 12.60
N GLU A 187 -0.24 -27.05 12.79
CA GLU A 187 -1.15 -27.33 11.66
C GLU A 187 -1.64 -26.05 10.97
N LEU A 188 -1.99 -25.01 11.76
CA LEU A 188 -2.40 -23.71 11.24
C LEU A 188 -1.28 -23.03 10.43
N GLU A 189 -0.04 -23.08 10.89
CA GLU A 189 1.13 -22.57 10.16
C GLU A 189 1.26 -23.23 8.79
N GLY A 190 1.08 -24.55 8.71
CA GLY A 190 1.12 -25.30 7.44
C GLY A 190 -0.05 -25.01 6.50
N GLY A 191 -1.20 -24.59 7.06
CA GLY A 191 -2.45 -24.40 6.29
C GLY A 191 -2.73 -22.97 5.84
N ILE A 192 -2.11 -21.96 6.45
CA ILE A 192 -2.49 -20.56 6.24
C ILE A 192 -1.97 -19.98 4.93
N ALA A 193 -0.80 -20.39 4.44
CA ALA A 193 -0.18 -19.91 3.20
C ALA A 193 0.06 -21.09 2.25
N ARG A 194 -0.76 -21.25 1.22
CA ARG A 194 -0.79 -22.44 0.36
C ARG A 194 -0.24 -22.25 -1.04
N SER A 195 0.08 -21.02 -1.42
CA SER A 195 0.68 -20.70 -2.73
C SER A 195 1.50 -19.42 -2.63
N PHE A 196 2.27 -19.13 -3.66
CA PHE A 196 2.82 -17.80 -3.85
C PHE A 196 1.69 -16.77 -4.07
N GLY A 197 2.03 -15.49 -4.02
CA GLY A 197 1.09 -14.37 -4.11
C GLY A 197 0.98 -13.58 -2.82
N THR A 198 0.26 -12.47 -2.86
CA THR A 198 0.07 -11.58 -1.71
C THR A 198 -0.98 -12.13 -0.74
N CYS A 199 -1.18 -11.46 0.40
CA CYS A 199 -2.23 -11.85 1.34
C CYS A 199 -3.60 -12.00 0.64
N MET A 200 -4.35 -13.04 1.03
CA MET A 200 -5.65 -13.39 0.46
C MET A 200 -6.85 -12.62 1.08
N VAL A 201 -6.58 -11.57 1.83
CA VAL A 201 -7.58 -10.66 2.42
C VAL A 201 -7.39 -9.24 1.87
N MET A 202 -8.35 -8.34 2.09
CA MET A 202 -8.25 -6.93 1.70
C MET A 202 -7.31 -6.17 2.67
N GLY A 203 -6.05 -6.60 2.69
CA GLY A 203 -4.95 -5.92 3.36
C GLY A 203 -4.32 -4.84 2.49
N THR A 204 -3.14 -4.34 2.89
CA THR A 204 -2.47 -3.25 2.18
C THR A 204 -2.05 -3.67 0.76
N ALA A 205 -1.58 -4.91 0.57
CA ALA A 205 -1.18 -5.40 -0.74
C ALA A 205 -2.36 -5.40 -1.74
N ALA A 206 -3.49 -6.03 -1.40
CA ALA A 206 -4.68 -6.06 -2.24
C ALA A 206 -5.25 -4.65 -2.47
N THR A 207 -5.28 -3.82 -1.43
CA THR A 207 -5.71 -2.42 -1.53
C THR A 207 -4.85 -1.64 -2.52
N MET A 208 -3.52 -1.72 -2.43
CA MET A 208 -2.65 -0.95 -3.31
C MET A 208 -2.69 -1.43 -4.75
N MET A 209 -2.83 -2.74 -5.00
CA MET A 209 -3.04 -3.27 -6.36
C MET A 209 -4.35 -2.72 -6.97
N ALA A 210 -5.46 -2.76 -6.23
CA ALA A 210 -6.75 -2.26 -6.71
C ALA A 210 -6.76 -0.72 -6.89
N ILE A 211 -6.12 0.03 -5.99
CA ILE A 211 -5.93 1.49 -6.12
C ILE A 211 -5.14 1.82 -7.38
N THR A 212 -4.09 1.07 -7.70
CA THR A 212 -3.29 1.30 -8.91
C THR A 212 -4.11 1.04 -10.19
N GLU A 213 -5.03 0.07 -10.15
CA GLU A 213 -6.01 -0.14 -11.22
C GLU A 213 -7.00 1.03 -11.33
N ALA A 214 -7.55 1.50 -10.20
CA ALA A 214 -8.46 2.66 -10.16
C ALA A 214 -7.77 3.97 -10.59
N LEU A 215 -6.46 4.10 -10.34
CA LEU A 215 -5.63 5.20 -10.83
C LEU A 215 -5.39 5.14 -12.35
N GLY A 216 -5.79 4.05 -13.00
CA GLY A 216 -5.63 3.83 -14.42
C GLY A 216 -4.25 3.32 -14.84
N MET A 217 -3.39 2.87 -13.92
CA MET A 217 -2.03 2.41 -14.21
C MET A 217 -1.88 0.90 -14.36
N ALA A 218 -2.94 0.11 -14.22
CA ALA A 218 -2.99 -1.33 -14.48
C ALA A 218 -4.08 -1.68 -15.48
N LEU A 219 -4.01 -2.87 -16.06
CA LEU A 219 -5.09 -3.36 -16.94
C LEU A 219 -6.37 -3.62 -16.14
N PRO A 220 -7.56 -3.41 -16.75
CA PRO A 220 -8.84 -3.65 -16.10
C PRO A 220 -8.98 -5.10 -15.59
N GLY A 221 -9.30 -5.25 -14.30
CA GLY A 221 -9.45 -6.54 -13.62
C GLY A 221 -8.15 -7.19 -13.16
N ALA A 222 -6.99 -6.62 -13.51
CA ALA A 222 -5.68 -7.20 -13.20
C ALA A 222 -5.42 -7.37 -11.71
N SER A 223 -5.83 -6.41 -10.89
CA SER A 223 -5.52 -6.35 -9.46
C SER A 223 -6.12 -7.50 -8.63
N SER A 224 -7.16 -8.14 -9.13
CA SER A 224 -7.91 -9.19 -8.41
C SER A 224 -7.50 -10.61 -8.80
N ILE A 225 -6.78 -10.79 -9.92
CA ILE A 225 -6.44 -12.12 -10.45
C ILE A 225 -5.53 -12.86 -9.46
N PRO A 226 -5.93 -14.05 -8.96
CA PRO A 226 -5.05 -14.83 -8.09
C PRO A 226 -3.73 -15.19 -8.78
N ALA A 227 -2.62 -15.12 -8.05
CA ALA A 227 -1.28 -15.36 -8.57
C ALA A 227 -1.11 -16.71 -9.28
N ALA A 228 -1.80 -17.74 -8.78
CA ALA A 228 -1.77 -19.10 -9.32
C ALA A 228 -2.78 -19.36 -10.44
N ASP A 229 -3.67 -18.40 -10.75
CA ASP A 229 -4.67 -18.55 -11.81
C ASP A 229 -4.04 -18.42 -13.21
N ALA A 230 -4.51 -19.22 -14.16
CA ALA A 230 -4.07 -19.17 -15.56
C ALA A 230 -4.38 -17.82 -16.25
N ALA A 231 -5.27 -17.01 -15.71
CA ALA A 231 -5.50 -15.64 -16.17
C ALA A 231 -4.29 -14.73 -15.90
N HIS A 232 -3.50 -15.00 -14.84
CA HIS A 232 -2.37 -14.17 -14.44
C HIS A 232 -1.27 -14.09 -15.53
N PRO A 233 -0.72 -15.20 -16.07
CA PRO A 233 0.24 -15.13 -17.19
C PRO A 233 -0.35 -14.49 -18.45
N ARG A 234 -1.64 -14.67 -18.72
CA ARG A 234 -2.31 -13.99 -19.85
C ARG A 234 -2.34 -12.48 -19.67
N MET A 235 -2.62 -12.00 -18.44
CA MET A 235 -2.60 -10.60 -18.08
C MET A 235 -1.18 -10.01 -18.20
N CYS A 236 -0.15 -10.73 -17.76
CA CYS A 236 1.25 -10.32 -17.91
C CYS A 236 1.63 -10.10 -19.38
N ALA A 237 1.30 -11.06 -20.27
CA ALA A 237 1.55 -10.91 -21.69
C ALA A 237 0.73 -9.77 -22.32
N ALA A 238 -0.50 -9.53 -21.87
CA ALA A 238 -1.30 -8.40 -22.33
C ALA A 238 -0.69 -7.05 -21.91
N ALA A 239 -0.19 -6.94 -20.68
CA ALA A 239 0.52 -5.75 -20.21
C ALA A 239 1.81 -5.51 -21.02
N GLY A 240 2.56 -6.58 -21.35
CA GLY A 240 3.73 -6.52 -22.22
C GLY A 240 3.41 -6.00 -23.62
N ARG A 241 2.29 -6.39 -24.22
CA ARG A 241 1.85 -5.83 -25.51
C ARG A 241 1.45 -4.36 -25.36
N ARG A 242 0.68 -4.05 -24.32
CA ARG A 242 0.13 -2.69 -24.15
C ARG A 242 1.21 -1.62 -23.91
N ILE A 243 2.26 -1.93 -23.15
CA ILE A 243 3.32 -0.94 -22.89
C ILE A 243 4.02 -0.48 -24.18
N VAL A 244 4.19 -1.36 -25.18
CA VAL A 244 4.78 -0.99 -26.47
C VAL A 244 3.91 0.04 -27.18
N ASP A 245 2.59 -0.16 -27.23
CA ASP A 245 1.67 0.83 -27.79
C ASP A 245 1.69 2.14 -27.00
N MET A 246 1.77 2.09 -25.66
CA MET A 246 1.84 3.29 -24.81
C MET A 246 3.09 4.14 -25.14
N VAL A 247 4.22 3.51 -25.43
CA VAL A 247 5.43 4.23 -25.87
C VAL A 247 5.20 4.96 -27.18
N TRP A 248 4.63 4.27 -28.17
CA TRP A 248 4.32 4.88 -29.48
C TRP A 248 3.29 6.01 -29.38
N ASP A 249 2.30 5.88 -28.49
CA ASP A 249 1.24 6.85 -28.25
C ASP A 249 1.68 7.97 -27.29
N ASP A 250 2.91 7.91 -26.75
CA ASP A 250 3.44 8.82 -25.71
C ASP A 250 2.50 8.92 -24.49
N LEU A 251 1.95 7.77 -24.07
CA LEU A 251 1.01 7.72 -22.94
C LEU A 251 1.77 7.59 -21.62
N VAL A 252 2.11 8.74 -21.05
CA VAL A 252 2.91 8.91 -19.83
C VAL A 252 2.03 9.07 -18.59
N PRO A 253 2.53 8.78 -17.36
CA PRO A 253 1.77 8.93 -16.12
C PRO A 253 1.13 10.30 -15.95
N GLN A 254 1.78 11.38 -16.32
CA GLN A 254 1.25 12.76 -16.22
C GLN A 254 -0.06 12.98 -16.99
N LYS A 255 -0.36 12.16 -18.01
CA LYS A 255 -1.63 12.21 -18.75
C LYS A 255 -2.75 11.44 -18.05
N LEU A 256 -2.41 10.51 -17.14
CA LEU A 256 -3.35 9.68 -16.39
C LEU A 256 -3.67 10.28 -15.02
N LEU A 257 -2.65 10.84 -14.36
CA LEU A 257 -2.69 11.26 -12.97
C LEU A 257 -3.28 12.67 -12.87
N THR A 258 -4.56 12.73 -12.61
CA THR A 258 -5.31 13.97 -12.40
C THR A 258 -5.94 14.01 -11.00
N PRO A 259 -6.32 15.18 -10.47
CA PRO A 259 -7.07 15.25 -9.21
C PRO A 259 -8.30 14.34 -9.21
N ALA A 260 -9.04 14.27 -10.33
CA ALA A 260 -10.19 13.38 -10.49
C ALA A 260 -9.85 11.89 -10.43
N ALA A 261 -8.67 11.49 -10.95
CA ALA A 261 -8.19 10.12 -10.84
C ALA A 261 -7.85 9.76 -9.38
N PHE A 262 -7.26 10.68 -8.61
CA PHE A 262 -7.03 10.48 -7.18
C PHE A 262 -8.33 10.45 -6.37
N ASP A 263 -9.33 11.23 -6.72
CA ASP A 263 -10.68 11.12 -6.13
C ASP A 263 -11.29 9.74 -6.40
N ASN A 264 -11.16 9.19 -7.61
CA ASN A 264 -11.58 7.82 -7.91
C ASN A 264 -10.84 6.78 -7.07
N VAL A 265 -9.53 6.96 -6.90
CA VAL A 265 -8.71 6.11 -6.00
C VAL A 265 -9.28 6.09 -4.59
N ILE A 266 -9.60 7.25 -4.03
CA ILE A 266 -10.17 7.34 -2.66
C ILE A 266 -11.55 6.68 -2.60
N ARG A 267 -12.42 6.90 -3.59
CA ARG A 267 -13.75 6.26 -3.67
C ARG A 267 -13.66 4.74 -3.72
N VAL A 268 -12.80 4.22 -4.58
CA VAL A 268 -12.56 2.77 -4.67
C VAL A 268 -11.95 2.23 -3.37
N HIS A 269 -11.00 2.95 -2.75
CA HIS A 269 -10.45 2.61 -1.44
C HIS A 269 -11.54 2.50 -0.36
N MET A 270 -12.48 3.45 -0.30
CA MET A 270 -13.57 3.44 0.66
C MET A 270 -14.51 2.26 0.42
N ALA A 271 -14.92 2.04 -0.83
CA ALA A 271 -15.88 0.99 -1.18
C ALA A 271 -15.34 -0.43 -1.00
N MET A 272 -14.04 -0.63 -1.19
CA MET A 272 -13.45 -1.97 -1.00
C MET A 272 -13.15 -2.32 0.46
N GLY A 273 -13.37 -1.42 1.42
CA GLY A 273 -12.94 -1.64 2.79
C GLY A 273 -11.41 -1.65 2.93
N GLY A 274 -10.72 -0.76 2.23
CA GLY A 274 -9.26 -0.75 2.08
C GLY A 274 -8.48 -0.53 3.38
N SER A 275 -7.19 -0.77 3.32
CA SER A 275 -6.24 -0.60 4.42
C SER A 275 -5.97 0.86 4.74
N THR A 276 -5.90 1.22 6.02
CA THR A 276 -5.48 2.56 6.49
C THR A 276 -4.08 2.97 5.97
N ASN A 277 -3.18 1.99 5.75
CA ASN A 277 -1.85 2.24 5.20
C ASN A 277 -1.89 2.89 3.81
N ALA A 278 -2.93 2.61 3.02
CA ALA A 278 -3.06 3.15 1.67
C ALA A 278 -3.13 4.68 1.64
N ILE A 279 -3.67 5.32 2.69
CA ILE A 279 -3.75 6.78 2.79
C ILE A 279 -2.35 7.40 2.67
N ILE A 280 -1.39 6.90 3.45
CA ILE A 280 0.01 7.38 3.42
C ILE A 280 0.59 7.24 2.01
N HIS A 281 0.31 6.12 1.33
CA HIS A 281 0.85 5.85 0.01
C HIS A 281 0.19 6.70 -1.08
N VAL A 282 -1.12 6.89 -1.01
CA VAL A 282 -1.88 7.71 -1.98
C VAL A 282 -1.48 9.18 -1.86
N VAL A 283 -1.30 9.70 -0.62
CA VAL A 283 -0.78 11.06 -0.40
C VAL A 283 0.62 11.21 -1.01
N ALA A 284 1.52 10.23 -0.81
CA ALA A 284 2.86 10.27 -1.40
C ALA A 284 2.82 10.23 -2.93
N MET A 285 2.02 9.35 -3.53
CA MET A 285 1.86 9.27 -5.00
C MET A 285 1.29 10.57 -5.59
N ALA A 286 0.26 11.15 -4.96
CA ALA A 286 -0.32 12.43 -5.37
C ALA A 286 0.73 13.55 -5.33
N ARG A 287 1.51 13.61 -4.25
CA ARG A 287 2.57 14.59 -4.07
C ARG A 287 3.66 14.47 -5.14
N ARG A 288 4.06 13.23 -5.51
CA ARG A 288 4.98 12.97 -6.63
C ARG A 288 4.42 13.40 -7.98
N ALA A 289 3.10 13.29 -8.16
CA ALA A 289 2.38 13.77 -9.33
C ALA A 289 2.14 15.29 -9.33
N GLY A 290 2.63 16.04 -8.32
CA GLY A 290 2.38 17.48 -8.17
C GLY A 290 0.96 17.83 -7.76
N ILE A 291 0.19 16.86 -7.25
CA ILE A 291 -1.22 17.05 -6.83
C ILE A 291 -1.26 17.19 -5.31
N LYS A 292 -1.85 18.29 -4.85
CA LYS A 292 -2.10 18.51 -3.43
C LYS A 292 -3.28 17.64 -2.99
N LEU A 293 -3.02 16.73 -2.08
CA LEU A 293 -4.01 15.86 -1.46
C LEU A 293 -3.77 15.82 0.04
N ASP A 294 -4.78 16.16 0.82
CA ASP A 294 -4.74 16.12 2.28
C ASP A 294 -5.70 15.07 2.85
N MET A 295 -5.58 14.81 4.15
CA MET A 295 -6.38 13.79 4.83
C MET A 295 -7.87 14.15 4.91
N ASN A 296 -8.25 15.44 4.86
CA ASN A 296 -9.64 15.86 4.91
C ASN A 296 -10.41 15.33 3.69
N ARG A 297 -9.74 15.26 2.52
CA ARG A 297 -10.36 14.72 1.31
C ARG A 297 -10.75 13.25 1.46
N PHE A 298 -9.97 12.48 2.20
CA PHE A 298 -10.32 11.09 2.52
C PHE A 298 -11.55 11.03 3.43
N ASP A 299 -11.67 11.92 4.41
CA ASP A 299 -12.83 11.94 5.30
C ASP A 299 -14.11 12.38 4.59
N GLU A 300 -14.05 13.42 3.77
CA GLU A 300 -15.16 13.87 2.93
C GLU A 300 -15.72 12.70 2.10
N ILE A 301 -14.86 12.03 1.34
CA ILE A 301 -15.29 10.92 0.48
C ILE A 301 -15.74 9.70 1.32
N SER A 302 -15.14 9.47 2.49
CA SER A 302 -15.55 8.39 3.40
C SER A 302 -17.01 8.53 3.89
N GLN A 303 -17.49 9.76 4.02
CA GLN A 303 -18.88 10.02 4.42
C GLN A 303 -19.89 9.81 3.27
N GLU A 304 -19.39 9.85 2.02
CA GLU A 304 -20.22 9.69 0.81
C GLU A 304 -20.26 8.26 0.29
N ILE A 305 -19.14 7.53 0.41
CA ILE A 305 -18.95 6.23 -0.23
C ILE A 305 -18.99 5.11 0.81
N PRO A 306 -19.99 4.23 0.75
CA PRO A 306 -20.11 3.10 1.66
C PRO A 306 -19.12 1.98 1.33
N VAL A 307 -18.91 1.03 2.28
CA VAL A 307 -18.19 -0.21 2.01
C VAL A 307 -19.11 -1.19 1.28
N LEU A 308 -18.67 -1.66 0.11
CA LEU A 308 -19.41 -2.63 -0.71
C LEU A 308 -18.76 -4.02 -0.71
N ALA A 309 -17.44 -4.12 -0.58
CA ALA A 309 -16.76 -5.41 -0.58
C ALA A 309 -16.83 -6.09 0.79
N ASN A 310 -17.51 -7.24 0.85
CA ASN A 310 -17.65 -8.08 2.04
C ASN A 310 -16.43 -9.02 2.20
N VAL A 311 -15.22 -8.43 2.20
CA VAL A 311 -13.94 -9.15 2.25
C VAL A 311 -13.25 -8.88 3.58
N ARG A 312 -12.62 -9.92 4.17
CA ARG A 312 -11.84 -9.79 5.41
C ARG A 312 -10.74 -8.73 5.28
N PRO A 313 -10.42 -7.95 6.32
CA PRO A 313 -10.87 -8.08 7.72
C PRO A 313 -12.22 -7.42 8.04
N SER A 314 -12.80 -6.62 7.14
CA SER A 314 -14.07 -5.91 7.38
C SER A 314 -15.31 -6.77 7.08
N GLY A 315 -15.14 -7.88 6.39
CA GLY A 315 -16.20 -8.77 5.94
C GLY A 315 -15.89 -10.26 6.18
N GLN A 316 -16.50 -11.13 5.38
CA GLN A 316 -16.48 -12.57 5.58
C GLN A 316 -15.63 -13.32 4.54
N PHE A 317 -15.60 -12.87 3.31
CA PHE A 317 -14.99 -13.54 2.15
C PHE A 317 -13.49 -13.25 1.99
N LEU A 318 -12.86 -13.89 1.03
CA LEU A 318 -11.45 -13.75 0.69
C LEU A 318 -11.27 -13.16 -0.72
N MET A 319 -10.05 -12.79 -1.08
CA MET A 319 -9.76 -12.16 -2.38
C MET A 319 -10.07 -13.07 -3.57
N GLU A 320 -9.97 -14.38 -3.42
CA GLU A 320 -10.36 -15.33 -4.45
C GLU A 320 -11.88 -15.29 -4.71
N ASP A 321 -12.70 -15.15 -3.65
CA ASP A 321 -14.15 -14.96 -3.78
C ASP A 321 -14.45 -13.60 -4.45
N PHE A 322 -13.69 -12.55 -4.09
CA PHE A 322 -13.82 -11.23 -4.71
C PHE A 322 -13.50 -11.27 -6.21
N PHE A 323 -12.46 -11.99 -6.63
CA PHE A 323 -12.16 -12.21 -8.05
C PHE A 323 -13.33 -12.88 -8.80
N TYR A 324 -13.86 -13.98 -8.26
CA TYR A 324 -15.00 -14.69 -8.86
C TYR A 324 -16.33 -13.92 -8.77
N ALA A 325 -16.42 -12.93 -7.90
CA ALA A 325 -17.57 -12.00 -7.85
C ALA A 325 -17.52 -10.92 -8.93
N GLY A 326 -16.41 -10.83 -9.70
CA GLY A 326 -16.17 -9.82 -10.73
C GLY A 326 -15.03 -8.85 -10.44
N GLY A 327 -14.46 -8.91 -9.23
CA GLY A 327 -13.26 -8.20 -8.81
C GLY A 327 -13.38 -6.68 -8.80
N SER A 328 -12.24 -6.00 -8.86
CA SER A 328 -12.17 -4.53 -8.82
C SER A 328 -12.94 -3.88 -9.97
N ARG A 329 -12.99 -4.53 -11.14
CA ARG A 329 -13.73 -4.00 -12.29
C ARG A 329 -15.24 -3.95 -12.03
N ALA A 330 -15.82 -5.02 -11.44
CA ALA A 330 -17.23 -5.07 -11.08
C ALA A 330 -17.55 -4.11 -9.92
N LEU A 331 -16.66 -4.00 -8.92
CA LEU A 331 -16.79 -3.01 -7.86
C LEU A 331 -16.83 -1.58 -8.41
N MET A 332 -15.95 -1.24 -9.35
CA MET A 332 -15.96 0.09 -9.99
C MET A 332 -17.21 0.31 -10.86
N ALA A 333 -17.76 -0.72 -11.48
CA ALA A 333 -19.02 -0.63 -12.22
C ALA A 333 -20.19 -0.33 -11.28
N GLU A 334 -20.25 -0.98 -10.11
CA GLU A 334 -21.25 -0.69 -9.08
C GLU A 334 -21.13 0.76 -8.56
N LEU A 335 -19.90 1.28 -8.50
CA LEU A 335 -19.62 2.67 -8.10
C LEU A 335 -19.75 3.68 -9.24
N SER A 336 -20.17 3.30 -10.45
CA SER A 336 -20.08 4.14 -11.65
C SER A 336 -20.72 5.52 -11.50
N SER A 337 -21.83 5.62 -10.75
CA SER A 337 -22.51 6.90 -10.47
C SER A 337 -21.68 7.88 -9.61
N ALA A 338 -20.72 7.36 -8.85
CA ALA A 338 -19.86 8.15 -7.98
C ALA A 338 -18.47 8.41 -8.59
N LEU A 339 -18.06 7.66 -9.63
CA LEU A 339 -16.74 7.80 -10.24
C LEU A 339 -16.70 8.86 -11.34
N ASN A 340 -15.55 9.50 -11.50
CA ASN A 340 -15.25 10.28 -12.70
C ASN A 340 -14.86 9.30 -13.83
N LEU A 341 -15.84 8.96 -14.65
CA LEU A 341 -15.72 7.96 -15.71
C LEU A 341 -14.85 8.41 -16.89
N SER A 342 -14.53 9.71 -17.02
CA SER A 342 -13.70 10.24 -18.10
C SER A 342 -12.20 10.10 -17.86
N CYS A 343 -11.76 9.71 -16.65
CA CYS A 343 -10.34 9.52 -16.34
C CYS A 343 -9.70 8.52 -17.28
N LEU A 344 -8.59 8.94 -17.92
CA LEU A 344 -7.84 8.13 -18.88
C LEU A 344 -7.03 7.04 -18.16
N THR A 345 -6.82 5.90 -18.83
CA THR A 345 -6.06 4.78 -18.28
C THR A 345 -4.97 4.29 -19.24
N VAL A 346 -4.11 3.38 -18.77
CA VAL A 346 -3.06 2.72 -19.58
C VAL A 346 -3.62 2.03 -20.84
N THR A 347 -4.91 1.70 -20.88
CA THR A 347 -5.52 1.11 -22.10
C THR A 347 -5.68 2.12 -23.23
N GLY A 348 -5.51 3.42 -22.96
CA GLY A 348 -5.86 4.50 -23.88
C GLY A 348 -7.35 4.82 -23.91
N LYS A 349 -8.13 4.15 -23.07
CA LYS A 349 -9.56 4.35 -22.86
C LYS A 349 -9.83 4.94 -21.48
N SER A 350 -11.01 5.47 -21.31
CA SER A 350 -11.46 6.00 -20.00
C SER A 350 -11.80 4.86 -19.04
N ILE A 351 -11.90 5.21 -17.73
CA ILE A 351 -12.41 4.31 -16.69
C ILE A 351 -13.80 3.78 -17.10
N GLY A 352 -14.71 4.68 -17.55
CA GLY A 352 -16.06 4.30 -17.96
C GLY A 352 -16.08 3.25 -19.08
N GLU A 353 -15.24 3.41 -20.10
CA GLU A 353 -15.11 2.43 -21.18
C GLU A 353 -14.55 1.08 -20.68
N ASN A 354 -13.61 1.11 -19.73
CA ASN A 354 -12.99 -0.10 -19.21
C ASN A 354 -13.91 -0.93 -18.30
N ILE A 355 -14.82 -0.27 -17.56
CA ILE A 355 -15.76 -0.95 -16.68
C ILE A 355 -17.10 -1.29 -17.38
N ALA A 356 -17.31 -0.79 -18.60
CA ALA A 356 -18.53 -1.07 -19.36
C ALA A 356 -18.78 -2.58 -19.49
N GLY A 357 -20.02 -3.02 -19.19
CA GLY A 357 -20.41 -4.42 -19.23
C GLY A 357 -19.78 -5.30 -18.15
N ALA A 358 -19.16 -4.72 -17.11
CA ALA A 358 -18.75 -5.48 -15.94
C ALA A 358 -19.96 -5.75 -15.05
N GLU A 359 -20.06 -6.98 -14.54
CA GLU A 359 -21.19 -7.45 -13.73
C GLU A 359 -20.71 -8.02 -12.41
N VAL A 360 -21.52 -7.86 -11.37
CA VAL A 360 -21.33 -8.51 -10.09
C VAL A 360 -21.99 -9.90 -10.14
N TYR A 361 -21.17 -10.96 -10.08
CA TYR A 361 -21.68 -12.35 -10.15
C TYR A 361 -22.09 -12.92 -8.78
N LYS A 362 -21.61 -12.30 -7.66
CA LYS A 362 -21.90 -12.73 -6.30
C LYS A 362 -22.21 -11.50 -5.43
N PRO A 363 -23.50 -11.10 -5.34
CA PRO A 363 -23.91 -9.92 -4.56
C PRO A 363 -23.60 -10.02 -3.05
N GLU A 364 -23.43 -11.22 -2.51
CA GLU A 364 -23.00 -11.43 -1.13
C GLU A 364 -21.53 -11.08 -0.88
N VAL A 365 -20.71 -10.99 -1.94
CA VAL A 365 -19.28 -10.63 -1.88
C VAL A 365 -19.05 -9.18 -2.26
N ILE A 366 -19.72 -8.69 -3.31
CA ILE A 366 -19.75 -7.28 -3.72
C ILE A 366 -21.19 -6.81 -3.62
N HIS A 367 -21.50 -6.10 -2.54
CA HIS A 367 -22.83 -5.60 -2.27
C HIS A 367 -23.21 -4.44 -3.21
N PRO A 368 -24.49 -4.27 -3.54
CA PRO A 368 -24.95 -3.10 -4.28
C PRO A 368 -24.92 -1.85 -3.40
N LEU A 369 -24.84 -0.68 -4.03
CA LEU A 369 -24.90 0.63 -3.35
C LEU A 369 -26.15 0.80 -2.48
N SER A 370 -27.26 0.16 -2.86
CA SER A 370 -28.55 0.22 -2.13
C SER A 370 -28.53 -0.57 -0.81
N ASP A 371 -27.64 -1.58 -0.68
CA ASP A 371 -27.53 -2.43 0.51
C ASP A 371 -26.06 -2.72 0.84
N PRO A 372 -25.28 -1.71 1.29
CA PRO A 372 -23.85 -1.82 1.53
C PRO A 372 -23.53 -2.63 2.80
N VAL A 373 -22.30 -3.18 2.86
CA VAL A 373 -21.74 -3.84 4.06
C VAL A 373 -21.65 -2.87 5.24
N SER A 374 -21.28 -1.62 4.98
CA SER A 374 -21.26 -0.53 5.93
C SER A 374 -21.63 0.77 5.23
N ARG A 375 -22.44 1.60 5.88
CA ARG A 375 -22.88 2.91 5.31
C ARG A 375 -21.76 3.94 5.27
N GLU A 376 -20.76 3.83 6.14
CA GLU A 376 -19.55 4.65 6.13
C GLU A 376 -18.43 3.92 5.42
N GLY A 377 -17.52 4.68 4.79
CA GLY A 377 -16.37 4.17 4.06
C GLY A 377 -15.34 3.46 4.94
N ALA A 378 -14.29 2.95 4.29
CA ALA A 378 -13.27 2.13 4.94
C ALA A 378 -12.56 2.83 6.11
N THR A 379 -12.39 4.16 6.05
CA THR A 379 -11.53 4.89 6.98
C THR A 379 -12.17 6.22 7.38
N ALA A 380 -12.20 6.50 8.68
CA ALA A 380 -12.52 7.80 9.23
C ALA A 380 -11.23 8.55 9.60
N VAL A 381 -11.16 9.84 9.30
CA VAL A 381 -10.10 10.74 9.75
C VAL A 381 -10.62 11.53 10.95
N LEU A 382 -9.84 11.55 12.03
CA LEU A 382 -10.20 12.20 13.28
C LEU A 382 -9.19 13.31 13.58
N THR A 383 -9.67 14.40 14.16
CA THR A 383 -8.82 15.52 14.58
C THR A 383 -9.12 15.93 16.02
N GLY A 384 -8.25 16.71 16.63
CA GLY A 384 -8.41 17.23 17.98
C GLY A 384 -7.09 17.62 18.62
N ASN A 385 -7.10 17.96 19.91
CA ASN A 385 -5.90 18.38 20.62
C ASN A 385 -4.84 17.27 20.73
N LEU A 386 -5.24 15.99 20.60
CA LEU A 386 -4.30 14.86 20.56
C LEU A 386 -3.71 14.62 19.17
N ALA A 387 -4.43 14.93 18.12
CA ALA A 387 -4.04 14.73 16.72
C ALA A 387 -4.39 15.97 15.88
N PRO A 388 -3.68 17.09 16.03
CA PRO A 388 -4.04 18.36 15.37
C PRO A 388 -3.86 18.31 13.84
N ARG A 389 -3.05 17.39 13.32
CA ARG A 389 -2.86 17.15 11.88
C ARG A 389 -3.57 15.88 11.41
N GLY A 390 -4.36 15.25 12.29
CA GLY A 390 -5.19 14.09 12.00
C GLY A 390 -4.60 12.77 12.49
N CYS A 391 -5.49 11.80 12.57
CA CYS A 391 -5.24 10.38 12.76
C CYS A 391 -6.33 9.59 12.04
N VAL A 392 -6.15 8.30 11.89
CA VAL A 392 -7.08 7.46 11.13
C VAL A 392 -7.59 6.29 11.94
N MET A 393 -8.81 5.89 11.65
CA MET A 393 -9.44 4.68 12.18
C MET A 393 -10.15 3.91 11.06
N LYS A 394 -10.29 2.59 11.21
CA LYS A 394 -11.13 1.74 10.36
C LYS A 394 -12.40 1.35 11.14
N PRO A 395 -13.51 2.10 11.02
CA PRO A 395 -14.71 1.89 11.85
C PRO A 395 -15.34 0.52 11.61
N SER A 396 -15.30 0.01 10.36
CA SER A 396 -15.87 -1.29 9.98
C SER A 396 -15.15 -2.50 10.61
N ALA A 397 -13.94 -2.33 11.12
CA ALA A 397 -13.15 -3.40 11.76
C ALA A 397 -13.16 -3.32 13.29
N ALA A 398 -13.80 -2.31 13.88
CA ALA A 398 -13.82 -2.05 15.31
C ALA A 398 -15.12 -2.52 15.98
N ASP A 399 -15.04 -2.88 17.26
CA ASP A 399 -16.24 -3.03 18.07
C ASP A 399 -16.98 -1.69 18.17
N LYS A 400 -18.27 -1.69 17.87
CA LYS A 400 -19.12 -0.48 17.81
C LYS A 400 -19.13 0.33 19.12
N ARG A 401 -18.89 -0.32 20.27
CA ARG A 401 -18.82 0.38 21.58
C ARG A 401 -17.68 1.41 21.62
N PHE A 402 -16.63 1.21 20.84
CA PHE A 402 -15.49 2.13 20.78
C PHE A 402 -15.62 3.27 19.76
N LEU A 403 -16.72 3.34 19.00
CA LEU A 403 -16.97 4.46 18.12
C LEU A 403 -17.30 5.76 18.89
N ARG A 404 -17.78 5.62 20.14
CA ARG A 404 -17.86 6.68 21.15
C ARG A 404 -17.35 6.12 22.46
N HIS A 405 -16.21 6.57 22.92
CA HIS A 405 -15.59 6.02 24.11
C HIS A 405 -14.79 7.10 24.86
N ARG A 406 -14.83 7.02 26.18
CA ARG A 406 -14.03 7.83 27.07
C ARG A 406 -13.42 6.92 28.12
N GLY A 407 -12.10 6.96 28.28
CA GLY A 407 -11.41 6.02 29.17
C GLY A 407 -10.07 6.54 29.67
N LYS A 408 -9.59 5.91 30.75
CA LYS A 408 -8.25 6.17 31.27
C LYS A 408 -7.20 5.49 30.41
N VAL A 409 -6.05 6.15 30.30
CA VAL A 409 -4.91 5.73 29.49
C VAL A 409 -3.99 4.78 30.26
N ILE A 410 -3.49 3.75 29.56
CA ILE A 410 -2.25 3.06 29.88
C ILE A 410 -1.26 3.38 28.76
N ALA A 411 -0.21 4.16 29.08
CA ALA A 411 0.75 4.66 28.13
C ALA A 411 2.04 3.85 28.14
N PHE A 412 2.50 3.44 26.95
CA PHE A 412 3.76 2.76 26.73
C PHE A 412 4.70 3.69 25.95
N ASP A 413 5.92 3.85 26.43
CA ASP A 413 6.89 4.78 25.83
C ASP A 413 7.52 4.25 24.55
N ASP A 414 7.59 2.91 24.40
CA ASP A 414 8.05 2.23 23.19
C ASP A 414 7.49 0.80 23.09
N TYR A 415 7.76 0.16 21.95
CA TYR A 415 7.32 -1.20 21.67
C TYR A 415 7.80 -2.24 22.70
N ASN A 416 9.07 -2.15 23.15
CA ASN A 416 9.61 -3.12 24.10
C ASN A 416 8.99 -2.97 25.50
N HIS A 417 8.70 -1.74 25.91
CA HIS A 417 7.93 -1.46 27.11
C HIS A 417 6.55 -2.10 27.00
N MET A 418 5.81 -1.81 25.94
CA MET A 418 4.48 -2.36 25.69
C MET A 418 4.49 -3.88 25.70
N ALA A 419 5.41 -4.52 24.96
CA ALA A 419 5.48 -5.97 24.83
C ALA A 419 5.69 -6.71 26.16
N ARG A 420 6.41 -6.10 27.11
CA ARG A 420 6.57 -6.65 28.47
C ARG A 420 5.31 -6.49 29.31
N GLU A 421 4.72 -5.29 29.29
CA GLU A 421 3.60 -4.97 30.17
C GLU A 421 2.31 -5.71 29.81
N VAL A 422 2.01 -5.89 28.51
CA VAL A 422 0.76 -6.56 28.08
C VAL A 422 0.70 -8.06 28.45
N GLU A 423 1.85 -8.67 28.74
CA GLU A 423 1.92 -10.09 29.17
C GLU A 423 1.77 -10.28 30.68
N ARG A 424 1.79 -9.20 31.48
CA ARG A 424 1.70 -9.27 32.93
C ARG A 424 0.27 -9.59 33.37
N ASP A 425 0.13 -10.57 34.24
CA ASP A 425 -1.19 -10.94 34.85
C ASP A 425 -1.64 -9.91 35.91
N ASP A 426 -0.71 -9.13 36.50
CA ASP A 426 -0.97 -8.10 37.52
C ASP A 426 -1.13 -6.69 36.93
N LEU A 427 -1.13 -6.54 35.60
CA LEU A 427 -1.36 -5.24 34.95
C LEU A 427 -2.72 -4.68 35.41
N ASP A 428 -2.74 -3.44 35.93
CA ASP A 428 -3.98 -2.76 36.32
C ASP A 428 -4.72 -2.26 35.06
N VAL A 429 -5.43 -3.17 34.41
CA VAL A 429 -6.15 -2.92 33.17
C VAL A 429 -7.58 -3.45 33.24
N THR A 430 -8.51 -2.67 32.68
CA THR A 430 -9.92 -3.05 32.46
C THR A 430 -10.25 -2.93 30.96
N PRO A 431 -11.38 -3.51 30.49
CA PRO A 431 -11.81 -3.39 29.10
C PRO A 431 -12.04 -1.94 28.62
N ASP A 432 -12.21 -0.99 29.54
CA ASP A 432 -12.49 0.41 29.22
C ASP A 432 -11.22 1.29 29.17
N HIS A 433 -10.06 0.74 29.55
CA HIS A 433 -8.80 1.45 29.40
C HIS A 433 -8.41 1.62 27.94
N ILE A 434 -7.75 2.73 27.65
CA ILE A 434 -7.19 3.08 26.33
C ILE A 434 -5.69 2.80 26.36
N LEU A 435 -5.25 1.90 25.47
CA LEU A 435 -3.83 1.58 25.35
C LEU A 435 -3.15 2.56 24.38
N VAL A 436 -2.11 3.25 24.83
CA VAL A 436 -1.39 4.26 24.05
C VAL A 436 0.06 3.83 23.84
N LEU A 437 0.49 3.67 22.59
CA LEU A 437 1.88 3.42 22.22
C LEU A 437 2.49 4.67 21.58
N LYS A 438 3.59 5.15 22.14
CA LYS A 438 4.38 6.27 21.64
C LYS A 438 5.58 5.78 20.81
N ASN A 439 6.19 6.70 20.07
CA ASN A 439 7.44 6.49 19.33
C ASN A 439 7.38 5.33 18.31
N GLY A 440 6.19 5.13 17.69
CA GLY A 440 5.98 4.20 16.59
C GLY A 440 5.82 4.87 15.23
N GLY A 441 5.88 6.20 15.18
CA GLY A 441 5.73 7.01 13.96
C GLY A 441 6.95 6.97 13.03
N PRO A 442 6.95 7.76 11.95
CA PRO A 442 7.98 7.72 10.91
C PRO A 442 9.41 7.82 11.41
N LYS A 443 9.68 8.69 12.38
CA LYS A 443 11.02 8.91 12.99
C LYS A 443 11.21 8.11 14.27
N GLY A 444 10.21 8.01 15.12
CA GLY A 444 10.29 7.32 16.41
C GLY A 444 10.43 5.79 16.27
N GLY A 445 9.67 5.19 15.37
CA GLY A 445 9.86 3.84 14.87
C GLY A 445 10.27 3.89 13.40
N PRO A 446 11.57 4.00 13.05
CA PRO A 446 11.98 4.22 11.68
C PRO A 446 11.34 3.24 10.71
N GLY A 447 10.66 3.78 9.68
CA GLY A 447 9.81 3.00 8.80
C GLY A 447 8.40 2.78 9.34
N MET A 448 8.01 3.42 10.43
CA MET A 448 6.65 3.38 10.97
C MET A 448 6.12 1.94 11.03
N PRO A 449 6.69 1.06 11.89
CA PRO A 449 6.33 -0.35 11.95
C PRO A 449 4.85 -0.58 12.28
N GLU A 450 4.34 -1.78 11.99
CA GLU A 450 2.93 -2.13 12.20
C GLU A 450 2.62 -2.46 13.68
N TRP A 451 3.09 -1.62 14.58
CA TRP A 451 2.93 -1.77 16.03
C TRP A 451 1.60 -1.22 16.59
N GLY A 452 0.84 -0.51 15.76
CA GLY A 452 -0.39 0.16 16.18
C GLY A 452 -1.54 -0.78 16.55
N MET A 453 -1.48 -2.05 16.09
CA MET A 453 -2.32 -3.09 16.66
C MET A 453 -1.63 -3.68 17.91
N LEU A 454 -1.70 -2.96 19.01
CA LEU A 454 -1.18 -3.45 20.28
C LEU A 454 -1.93 -4.75 20.67
N PRO A 455 -1.21 -5.78 21.12
CA PRO A 455 -1.85 -7.00 21.62
C PRO A 455 -2.80 -6.67 22.78
N ILE A 456 -3.93 -7.38 22.83
CA ILE A 456 -4.83 -7.29 23.97
C ILE A 456 -4.08 -7.83 25.20
N PRO A 457 -4.07 -7.11 26.34
CA PRO A 457 -3.43 -7.60 27.56
C PRO A 457 -3.90 -9.00 27.92
N LYS A 458 -2.95 -9.88 28.25
CA LYS A 458 -3.21 -11.29 28.56
C LYS A 458 -4.29 -11.50 29.62
N LYS A 459 -4.30 -10.63 30.64
CA LYS A 459 -5.35 -10.62 31.67
C LYS A 459 -6.75 -10.46 31.07
N LEU A 460 -6.92 -9.58 30.10
CA LEU A 460 -8.21 -9.32 29.44
C LEU A 460 -8.59 -10.46 28.50
N LEU A 461 -7.63 -11.06 27.78
CA LEU A 461 -7.90 -12.25 26.95
C LEU A 461 -8.43 -13.42 27.77
N LYS A 462 -7.89 -13.66 28.97
CA LYS A 462 -8.38 -14.68 29.90
C LYS A 462 -9.83 -14.42 30.36
N GLN A 463 -10.27 -13.16 30.33
CA GLN A 463 -11.65 -12.74 30.65
C GLN A 463 -12.58 -12.77 29.43
N GLY A 464 -12.08 -13.19 28.24
CA GLY A 464 -12.87 -13.25 27.01
C GLY A 464 -13.02 -11.91 26.29
N VAL A 465 -12.22 -10.89 26.64
CA VAL A 465 -12.20 -9.59 25.92
C VAL A 465 -11.54 -9.79 24.56
N CYS A 466 -12.24 -9.40 23.50
CA CYS A 466 -11.79 -9.57 22.10
C CYS A 466 -11.36 -8.27 21.44
N ASP A 467 -11.63 -7.11 22.04
CA ASP A 467 -11.22 -5.80 21.51
C ASP A 467 -10.99 -4.78 22.64
N THR A 468 -10.07 -3.84 22.41
CA THR A 468 -9.74 -2.71 23.28
C THR A 468 -9.44 -1.50 22.43
N LEU A 469 -9.67 -0.27 22.93
CA LEU A 469 -9.28 0.92 22.20
C LEU A 469 -7.76 1.15 22.30
N ARG A 470 -7.11 1.27 21.15
CA ARG A 470 -5.66 1.44 20.99
C ARG A 470 -5.36 2.70 20.21
N ILE A 471 -4.37 3.46 20.62
CA ILE A 471 -3.95 4.72 19.97
C ILE A 471 -2.45 4.71 19.77
N SER A 472 -1.98 5.05 18.58
CA SER A 472 -0.55 5.17 18.29
C SER A 472 -0.29 6.09 17.10
N ASP A 473 0.93 6.61 17.02
CA ASP A 473 1.51 7.22 15.83
C ASP A 473 2.07 6.17 14.83
N ALA A 474 2.01 4.88 15.19
CA ALA A 474 2.38 3.75 14.34
C ALA A 474 1.30 3.42 13.28
N ARG A 475 1.62 2.47 12.38
CA ARG A 475 0.67 1.78 11.50
C ARG A 475 0.19 0.46 12.13
N MET A 476 -0.84 -0.14 11.55
CA MET A 476 -1.15 -1.54 11.75
C MET A 476 -1.16 -2.28 10.41
N SER A 477 -1.03 -3.62 10.43
CA SER A 477 -1.25 -4.42 9.24
C SER A 477 -2.65 -4.20 8.69
N GLY A 478 -2.76 -4.09 7.37
CA GLY A 478 -4.07 -4.00 6.70
C GLY A 478 -4.92 -5.26 6.88
N THR A 479 -4.34 -6.35 7.37
CA THR A 479 -5.04 -7.61 7.69
C THR A 479 -5.55 -7.65 9.13
N SER A 480 -5.21 -6.66 9.96
CA SER A 480 -5.61 -6.56 11.38
C SER A 480 -7.03 -6.05 11.55
N TYR A 481 -7.59 -6.27 12.74
CA TYR A 481 -8.93 -5.85 13.14
C TYR A 481 -8.89 -5.15 14.50
N GLY A 482 -10.03 -4.57 14.90
CA GLY A 482 -10.26 -3.96 16.20
C GLY A 482 -10.16 -2.42 16.19
N ALA A 483 -10.46 -1.83 17.36
CA ALA A 483 -10.52 -0.40 17.57
C ALA A 483 -9.11 0.21 17.69
N CYS A 484 -8.52 0.63 16.57
CA CYS A 484 -7.18 1.21 16.50
C CYS A 484 -7.23 2.61 15.89
N ILE A 485 -6.74 3.60 16.63
CA ILE A 485 -6.45 4.95 16.15
C ILE A 485 -4.97 4.99 15.79
N LEU A 486 -4.66 5.31 14.54
CA LEU A 486 -3.34 5.15 13.93
C LEU A 486 -2.87 6.45 13.29
N HIS A 487 -1.58 6.49 12.95
CA HIS A 487 -1.00 7.61 12.21
C HIS A 487 -1.19 8.96 12.91
N VAL A 488 -1.22 8.98 14.25
CA VAL A 488 -1.38 10.25 15.00
C VAL A 488 -0.30 11.23 14.57
N ALA A 489 -0.71 12.37 14.05
CA ALA A 489 0.19 13.38 13.52
C ALA A 489 -0.03 14.75 14.19
N PRO A 490 1.09 15.46 14.53
CA PRO A 490 2.50 15.03 14.46
C PRO A 490 2.83 13.89 15.41
N GLU A 491 3.78 13.01 14.99
CA GLU A 491 4.21 11.87 15.83
C GLU A 491 4.84 12.31 17.18
N SER A 492 4.84 11.42 18.15
CA SER A 492 5.38 11.68 19.48
C SER A 492 6.89 11.97 19.49
N PHE A 493 7.66 11.31 18.63
CA PHE A 493 9.11 11.46 18.56
C PHE A 493 9.58 12.89 18.24
N VAL A 494 8.78 13.66 17.52
CA VAL A 494 9.07 15.06 17.20
C VAL A 494 8.37 16.05 18.14
N GLY A 495 7.82 15.58 19.28
CA GLY A 495 7.11 16.41 20.24
C GLY A 495 5.66 16.70 19.89
N GLY A 496 5.03 15.84 19.08
CA GLY A 496 3.57 15.86 18.88
C GLY A 496 2.82 15.57 20.19
N PRO A 497 1.51 15.91 20.27
CA PRO A 497 0.75 15.84 21.53
C PRO A 497 0.77 14.47 22.20
N LEU A 498 0.86 13.39 21.42
CA LEU A 498 0.95 12.02 21.94
C LEU A 498 2.17 11.81 22.85
N ALA A 499 3.27 12.57 22.67
CA ALA A 499 4.46 12.52 23.52
C ALA A 499 4.16 12.86 24.98
N PHE A 500 3.15 13.70 25.23
CA PHE A 500 2.82 14.23 26.55
C PHE A 500 1.75 13.41 27.29
N VAL A 501 1.19 12.39 26.65
CA VAL A 501 0.21 11.48 27.27
C VAL A 501 0.89 10.60 28.31
N ARG A 502 0.23 10.44 29.47
CA ARG A 502 0.70 9.62 30.60
C ARG A 502 -0.37 8.61 31.03
N THR A 503 0.05 7.53 31.66
CA THR A 503 -0.87 6.60 32.32
C THR A 503 -1.69 7.35 33.37
N GLY A 504 -3.01 7.11 33.35
CA GLY A 504 -3.98 7.78 34.22
C GLY A 504 -4.64 9.01 33.59
N ASP A 505 -4.10 9.58 32.50
CA ASP A 505 -4.80 10.61 31.71
C ASP A 505 -6.11 10.05 31.14
N GLU A 506 -6.98 10.92 30.67
CA GLU A 506 -8.26 10.53 30.08
C GLU A 506 -8.35 11.00 28.62
N ILE A 507 -8.75 10.10 27.74
CA ILE A 507 -8.97 10.41 26.32
C ILE A 507 -10.43 10.12 25.97
N GLU A 508 -11.02 10.99 25.15
CA GLU A 508 -12.35 10.85 24.56
C GLU A 508 -12.25 10.69 23.05
N LEU A 509 -12.95 9.68 22.53
CA LEU A 509 -13.11 9.39 21.11
C LEU A 509 -14.58 9.54 20.75
N ASP A 510 -14.89 10.33 19.71
CA ASP A 510 -16.19 10.42 19.06
C ASP A 510 -15.99 10.31 17.55
N VAL A 511 -16.09 9.09 17.00
CA VAL A 511 -15.88 8.82 15.57
C VAL A 511 -16.96 9.49 14.70
N PRO A 512 -18.26 9.44 15.04
CA PRO A 512 -19.27 10.20 14.32
C PRO A 512 -19.01 11.71 14.26
N ALA A 513 -18.45 12.30 15.32
CA ALA A 513 -18.09 13.71 15.36
C ALA A 513 -16.66 13.98 14.79
N ARG A 514 -15.95 12.94 14.31
CA ARG A 514 -14.58 13.05 13.79
C ARG A 514 -13.60 13.67 14.79
N ARG A 515 -13.79 13.38 16.08
CA ARG A 515 -13.06 14.02 17.16
C ARG A 515 -12.31 13.03 18.05
N ILE A 516 -11.08 13.42 18.41
CA ILE A 516 -10.28 12.79 19.46
C ILE A 516 -9.76 13.88 20.43
N HIS A 517 -9.95 13.68 21.73
CA HIS A 517 -9.64 14.71 22.71
C HIS A 517 -8.93 14.13 23.94
N LEU A 518 -7.83 14.78 24.34
CA LEU A 518 -7.09 14.51 25.59
C LEU A 518 -7.59 15.48 26.66
N HIS A 519 -8.18 14.95 27.72
CA HIS A 519 -8.69 15.71 28.87
C HIS A 519 -7.58 15.96 29.90
N VAL A 520 -6.65 16.83 29.55
CA VAL A 520 -5.59 17.35 30.45
C VAL A 520 -5.54 18.85 30.28
N ALA A 521 -5.43 19.57 31.39
CA ALA A 521 -5.36 21.04 31.40
C ALA A 521 -4.18 21.54 30.55
N GLU A 522 -4.37 22.67 29.85
CA GLU A 522 -3.34 23.22 28.95
C GLU A 522 -2.06 23.57 29.68
N GLU A 523 -2.17 24.06 30.92
CA GLU A 523 -1.02 24.39 31.78
C GLU A 523 -0.18 23.14 32.10
N GLU A 524 -0.84 21.98 32.32
CA GLU A 524 -0.15 20.71 32.55
C GLU A 524 0.52 20.22 31.29
N ILE A 525 -0.14 20.31 30.11
CA ILE A 525 0.46 19.98 28.81
C ILE A 525 1.68 20.88 28.55
N ALA A 526 1.57 22.18 28.81
CA ALA A 526 2.70 23.11 28.67
C ALA A 526 3.88 22.74 29.61
N ARG A 527 3.60 22.36 30.85
CA ARG A 527 4.61 21.87 31.80
C ARG A 527 5.29 20.59 31.32
N ARG A 528 4.51 19.62 30.81
CA ARG A 528 5.02 18.35 30.26
C ARG A 528 5.89 18.60 29.03
N ARG A 529 5.46 19.51 28.15
CA ARG A 529 6.20 19.91 26.94
C ARG A 529 7.53 20.58 27.31
N ALA A 530 7.55 21.46 28.28
CA ALA A 530 8.77 22.13 28.73
C ALA A 530 9.80 21.15 29.35
N ALA A 531 9.32 20.06 29.96
CA ALA A 531 10.17 19.04 30.56
C ALA A 531 10.58 17.92 29.53
N TRP A 532 9.92 17.86 28.36
CA TRP A 532 10.15 16.82 27.39
C TRP A 532 11.50 17.01 26.68
N LYS A 533 12.16 15.86 26.43
CA LYS A 533 13.38 15.82 25.64
C LYS A 533 13.17 14.82 24.50
N GLN A 534 13.53 15.23 23.31
CA GLN A 534 13.48 14.34 22.16
C GLN A 534 14.35 13.09 22.39
N PRO A 535 13.83 11.88 22.17
CA PRO A 535 14.64 10.68 22.25
C PRO A 535 15.80 10.70 21.25
N ALA A 536 16.87 9.97 21.56
CA ALA A 536 17.99 9.84 20.63
C ALA A 536 17.57 9.10 19.34
N PRO A 537 18.07 9.53 18.19
CA PRO A 537 17.78 8.84 16.91
C PRO A 537 18.37 7.43 16.92
N ARG A 538 17.61 6.45 16.40
CA ARG A 538 18.03 5.04 16.39
C ARG A 538 19.16 4.72 15.42
N TYR A 539 19.34 5.50 14.35
CA TYR A 539 20.36 5.28 13.32
C TYR A 539 21.32 6.47 13.22
N PRO A 540 22.59 6.30 13.65
CA PRO A 540 23.58 7.37 13.62
C PRO A 540 24.26 7.52 12.25
N ARG A 541 24.10 6.57 11.31
CA ARG A 541 24.76 6.55 9.99
C ARG A 541 24.00 5.74 8.93
N GLY A 542 24.46 5.85 7.70
CA GLY A 542 23.94 5.08 6.56
C GLY A 542 22.52 5.51 6.14
N TYR A 543 21.81 4.60 5.44
CA TYR A 543 20.48 4.88 4.96
C TYR A 543 19.49 5.27 6.07
N GLY A 544 19.59 4.64 7.25
CA GLY A 544 18.72 4.98 8.36
C GLY A 544 18.90 6.43 8.85
N ALA A 545 20.11 6.98 8.84
CA ALA A 545 20.35 8.39 9.19
C ALA A 545 19.77 9.32 8.11
N LEU A 546 19.98 9.03 6.82
CA LEU A 546 19.38 9.77 5.71
C LEU A 546 17.85 9.74 5.80
N TYR A 547 17.27 8.56 6.07
CA TYR A 547 15.82 8.42 6.28
C TYR A 547 15.32 9.34 7.40
N LEU A 548 15.92 9.28 8.59
CA LEU A 548 15.50 10.09 9.76
C LEU A 548 15.62 11.60 9.52
N GLN A 549 16.60 12.01 8.71
CA GLN A 549 16.81 13.42 8.39
C GLN A 549 15.69 13.95 7.47
N HIS A 550 15.30 13.19 6.46
CA HIS A 550 14.48 13.67 5.35
C HIS A 550 13.01 13.19 5.35
N ILE A 551 12.66 12.20 6.18
CA ILE A 551 11.30 11.66 6.17
C ILE A 551 10.28 12.67 6.71
N GLY A 552 9.19 12.87 5.95
CA GLY A 552 8.00 13.61 6.35
C GLY A 552 7.09 12.80 7.29
N GLN A 553 6.06 13.47 7.80
CA GLN A 553 5.08 12.88 8.71
C GLN A 553 4.03 12.02 7.96
N ALA A 554 3.21 11.27 8.70
CA ALA A 554 2.22 10.36 8.14
C ALA A 554 1.17 11.07 7.27
N ASP A 555 0.69 12.22 7.69
CA ASP A 555 -0.24 13.06 6.95
C ASP A 555 0.36 13.70 5.69
N GLU A 556 1.70 13.71 5.57
CA GLU A 556 2.47 14.15 4.40
C GLU A 556 2.86 12.99 3.48
N GLY A 557 2.40 11.76 3.78
CA GLY A 557 2.69 10.55 3.00
C GLY A 557 3.99 9.86 3.34
N CYS A 558 4.72 10.25 4.38
CA CYS A 558 6.04 9.70 4.73
C CYS A 558 6.98 9.62 3.52
N ASP A 559 7.03 10.66 2.70
CA ASP A 559 7.98 10.76 1.58
C ASP A 559 9.19 11.61 1.99
N PHE A 560 10.31 11.51 1.25
CA PHE A 560 11.44 12.39 1.49
C PHE A 560 11.15 13.78 0.96
N ASP A 561 11.58 14.81 1.67
CA ASP A 561 11.33 16.21 1.36
C ASP A 561 11.91 16.64 0.02
N PHE A 562 13.05 16.07 -0.40
CA PHE A 562 13.72 16.37 -1.65
C PHE A 562 13.17 15.62 -2.88
N LEU A 563 12.22 14.70 -2.70
CA LEU A 563 11.64 13.89 -3.81
C LEU A 563 10.30 14.43 -4.31
N ALA A 564 9.68 15.35 -3.59
CA ALA A 564 8.36 15.89 -3.90
C ALA A 564 8.39 17.17 -4.74
N ALA A 565 9.58 17.58 -5.24
CA ALA A 565 9.67 18.76 -6.05
C ALA A 565 9.16 18.48 -7.48
N PRO A 566 8.27 19.32 -8.03
CA PRO A 566 7.96 19.28 -9.44
C PRO A 566 9.23 19.70 -10.21
N GLY A 567 9.74 18.83 -11.01
CA GLY A 567 10.91 19.11 -11.83
C GLY A 567 11.26 17.89 -12.67
N THR A 568 11.55 18.12 -13.94
CA THR A 568 12.17 17.08 -14.77
C THR A 568 13.63 16.94 -14.35
N ILE A 569 13.99 15.75 -13.91
CA ILE A 569 15.40 15.39 -13.78
C ILE A 569 16.01 15.46 -15.19
N SER A 570 17.16 16.09 -15.31
CA SER A 570 17.87 16.17 -16.59
C SER A 570 18.19 14.76 -17.12
N GLU A 571 18.02 14.56 -18.42
CA GLU A 571 18.49 13.36 -19.09
C GLU A 571 19.99 13.16 -18.86
N PRO A 572 20.45 11.91 -18.64
CA PRO A 572 21.86 11.65 -18.43
C PRO A 572 22.67 12.00 -19.68
N GLU A 573 23.87 12.53 -19.50
CA GLU A 573 24.83 12.66 -20.57
C GLU A 573 25.34 11.27 -20.99
N ILE A 574 25.48 11.05 -22.30
CA ILE A 574 25.98 9.81 -22.88
C ILE A 574 27.38 10.06 -23.40
N HIS A 575 28.39 9.51 -22.74
CA HIS A 575 29.82 9.71 -23.05
C HIS A 575 30.42 8.53 -23.79
#